data_63b5442a96eb5893376a7d0f5044c299
#
_entry.id   63b5442a96eb5893376a7d0f5044c299
#
_cell.length_a   1.000
_cell.length_b   1.000
_cell.length_c   1.000
_cell.angle_alpha   90.00
_cell.angle_beta   90.00
_cell.angle_gamma   90.00
#
_symmetry.space_group_name_H-M   'P 1'
#
loop_
_entity.id
_entity.type
_entity.pdbx_description
1 polymer ?
#
loop_
_entity_poly.entity_id
_entity_poly.type
_entity_poly.pdbx_seq_one_letter_code
_entity_poly.pdbx_strand_id
1 'polypeptide(L)'
;MNSVGSRLKKLRQEHGYSQRQVAEYLEIDQSNLSKIENDKRNLNLVLSEKLLALYNCTPEYLLGKTDKYEKPKISFKSARDLDLNVISHINRLSSNLTILRKYEPGKAFNKYPKLNMNFKRNWGIDEFSPVNMFNLLCYKIPNLTISWFPMKSAVSGCYFKKNHDSIILINSSHSRGRQNFTLAHELYHLLENKNHFVVCSEKNDEENEIKADEFASNFLLSEPALYDFMDSNNIEEWSIHDVIKCEQYFQLDHRNFIGRLYSEGFITGDQFAELSFNIFNKAASLGYDTSLYEPNKDNQYYSVGHMIPITEKLYNENKLTRGARKDILLDLFRQDIVY
;
A
#
# COMPACT_ATOMS: atom_id res chain seq x y z
N MET A 1 -11.47 39.17 6.21
CA MET A 1 -10.44 38.31 5.60
C MET A 1 -10.39 37.00 6.38
N ASN A 2 -10.49 35.87 5.73
CA ASN A 2 -10.36 34.60 6.43
C ASN A 2 -8.89 34.39 6.81
N SER A 3 -8.61 34.34 8.11
CA SER A 3 -7.27 34.08 8.66
C SER A 3 -6.78 32.65 8.33
N VAL A 4 -5.49 32.40 8.54
CA VAL A 4 -4.89 31.05 8.36
C VAL A 4 -5.61 30.00 9.21
N GLY A 5 -5.86 30.30 10.49
CA GLY A 5 -6.57 29.39 11.39
C GLY A 5 -8.01 29.11 10.94
N SER A 6 -8.74 30.14 10.51
CA SER A 6 -10.12 29.95 10.01
C SER A 6 -10.17 29.11 8.74
N ARG A 7 -9.18 29.25 7.84
CA ARG A 7 -9.05 28.39 6.63
C ARG A 7 -8.72 26.96 6.98
N LEU A 8 -7.82 26.71 7.94
CA LEU A 8 -7.51 25.36 8.44
C LEU A 8 -8.74 24.69 9.04
N LYS A 9 -9.48 25.42 9.89
CA LYS A 9 -10.73 24.91 10.48
C LYS A 9 -11.75 24.54 9.40
N LYS A 10 -11.92 25.39 8.38
CA LYS A 10 -12.80 25.12 7.23
C LYS A 10 -12.37 23.87 6.49
N LEU A 11 -11.08 23.73 6.12
CA LEU A 11 -10.55 22.54 5.46
C LEU A 11 -10.80 21.28 6.27
N ARG A 12 -10.52 21.29 7.57
CA ARG A 12 -10.78 20.14 8.45
C ARG A 12 -12.25 19.74 8.41
N GLN A 13 -13.15 20.69 8.52
CA GLN A 13 -14.60 20.44 8.49
C GLN A 13 -15.07 19.91 7.12
N GLU A 14 -14.58 20.48 6.02
CA GLU A 14 -14.90 20.03 4.66
C GLU A 14 -14.42 18.60 4.39
N HIS A 15 -13.30 18.20 5.02
CA HIS A 15 -12.79 16.82 4.96
C HIS A 15 -13.47 15.89 5.97
N GLY A 16 -14.29 16.41 6.89
CA GLY A 16 -14.99 15.60 7.89
C GLY A 16 -14.10 15.11 9.04
N TYR A 17 -12.92 15.71 9.25
CA TYR A 17 -12.01 15.31 10.32
C TYR A 17 -12.37 16.01 11.64
N SER A 18 -12.27 15.26 12.75
CA SER A 18 -12.33 15.82 14.10
C SER A 18 -11.01 16.55 14.44
N GLN A 19 -11.07 17.49 15.38
CA GLN A 19 -9.84 18.11 15.91
C GLN A 19 -8.89 17.09 16.51
N ARG A 20 -9.42 16.04 17.16
CA ARG A 20 -8.63 14.98 17.77
C ARG A 20 -7.83 14.22 16.71
N GLN A 21 -8.46 13.78 15.61
CA GLN A 21 -7.77 13.06 14.54
C GLN A 21 -6.62 13.88 13.94
N VAL A 22 -6.87 15.18 13.66
CA VAL A 22 -5.83 16.04 13.08
C VAL A 22 -4.73 16.35 14.10
N ALA A 23 -5.05 16.51 15.39
CA ALA A 23 -4.06 16.71 16.44
C ALA A 23 -3.16 15.45 16.60
N GLU A 24 -3.74 14.26 16.60
CA GLU A 24 -3.00 12.98 16.60
C GLU A 24 -2.06 12.89 15.38
N TYR A 25 -2.54 13.20 14.18
CA TYR A 25 -1.72 13.23 12.96
C TYR A 25 -0.55 14.23 13.05
N LEU A 26 -0.78 15.39 13.66
CA LEU A 26 0.24 16.42 13.84
C LEU A 26 1.17 16.16 15.03
N GLU A 27 0.88 15.12 15.84
CA GLU A 27 1.61 14.80 17.08
C GLU A 27 1.60 15.96 18.08
N ILE A 28 0.44 16.64 18.22
CA ILE A 28 0.23 17.74 19.16
C ILE A 28 -1.06 17.52 19.97
N ASP A 29 -1.21 18.24 21.08
CA ASP A 29 -2.46 18.23 21.83
C ASP A 29 -3.60 18.89 21.06
N GLN A 30 -4.81 18.37 21.22
CA GLN A 30 -6.03 18.94 20.62
C GLN A 30 -6.21 20.42 20.98
N SER A 31 -5.86 20.81 22.20
CA SER A 31 -5.92 22.20 22.66
C SER A 31 -5.00 23.12 21.84
N ASN A 32 -3.82 22.62 21.44
CA ASN A 32 -2.88 23.35 20.59
C ASN A 32 -3.43 23.54 19.17
N LEU A 33 -4.03 22.50 18.59
CA LEU A 33 -4.71 22.62 17.29
C LEU A 33 -5.86 23.63 17.37
N SER A 34 -6.67 23.57 18.42
CA SER A 34 -7.76 24.53 18.64
C SER A 34 -7.24 25.98 18.71
N LYS A 35 -6.11 26.22 19.38
CA LYS A 35 -5.47 27.52 19.42
C LYS A 35 -4.99 27.99 18.04
N ILE A 36 -4.43 27.10 17.23
CA ILE A 36 -4.00 27.39 15.84
C ILE A 36 -5.23 27.75 14.99
N GLU A 37 -6.30 26.94 15.04
CA GLU A 37 -7.53 27.18 14.26
C GLU A 37 -8.27 28.48 14.65
N ASN A 38 -8.02 28.98 15.84
CA ASN A 38 -8.60 30.26 16.33
C ASN A 38 -7.59 31.43 16.32
N ASP A 39 -6.45 31.26 15.62
CA ASP A 39 -5.37 32.26 15.49
C ASP A 39 -4.76 32.73 16.83
N LYS A 40 -4.91 31.91 17.89
CA LYS A 40 -4.31 32.17 19.22
C LYS A 40 -2.90 31.61 19.36
N ARG A 41 -2.44 30.86 18.36
CA ARG A 41 -1.10 30.28 18.26
C ARG A 41 -0.66 30.27 16.80
N ASN A 42 0.59 30.68 16.56
CA ASN A 42 1.17 30.67 15.24
C ASN A 42 1.40 29.22 14.73
N LEU A 43 1.13 29.02 13.46
CA LEU A 43 1.46 27.80 12.75
C LEU A 43 2.96 27.80 12.39
N ASN A 44 3.72 26.80 12.82
CA ASN A 44 5.11 26.66 12.42
C ASN A 44 5.23 25.96 11.04
N LEU A 45 6.42 26.02 10.45
CA LEU A 45 6.66 25.48 9.11
C LEU A 45 6.36 23.98 9.01
N VAL A 46 6.83 23.19 9.98
CA VAL A 46 6.66 21.71 9.98
C VAL A 46 5.17 21.32 10.01
N LEU A 47 4.39 21.96 10.88
CA LEU A 47 2.94 21.72 10.93
C LEU A 47 2.25 22.22 9.67
N SER A 48 2.74 23.31 9.07
CA SER A 48 2.21 23.82 7.79
C SER A 48 2.37 22.79 6.69
N GLU A 49 3.55 22.22 6.53
CA GLU A 49 3.84 21.20 5.51
C GLU A 49 2.97 19.96 5.68
N LYS A 50 2.84 19.46 6.92
CA LYS A 50 1.94 18.33 7.24
C LYS A 50 0.48 18.66 6.85
N LEU A 51 -0.02 19.84 7.18
CA LEU A 51 -1.40 20.24 6.89
C LEU A 51 -1.64 20.50 5.39
N LEU A 52 -0.67 21.11 4.69
CA LEU A 52 -0.75 21.28 3.24
C LEU A 52 -0.85 19.92 2.53
N ALA A 53 -0.07 18.93 2.95
CA ALA A 53 -0.11 17.59 2.44
C ALA A 53 -1.44 16.88 2.79
N LEU A 54 -1.91 16.99 4.04
CA LEU A 54 -3.15 16.36 4.49
C LEU A 54 -4.37 16.86 3.69
N TYR A 55 -4.48 18.17 3.52
CA TYR A 55 -5.61 18.78 2.83
C TYR A 55 -5.41 18.92 1.33
N ASN A 56 -4.21 18.60 0.83
CA ASN A 56 -3.83 18.80 -0.56
C ASN A 56 -4.15 20.22 -1.04
N CYS A 57 -3.76 21.20 -0.26
CA CYS A 57 -3.95 22.63 -0.56
C CYS A 57 -2.60 23.34 -0.75
N THR A 58 -2.63 24.49 -1.42
CA THR A 58 -1.41 25.26 -1.66
C THR A 58 -1.13 26.27 -0.53
N PRO A 59 0.15 26.68 -0.33
CA PRO A 59 0.50 27.74 0.60
C PRO A 59 -0.27 29.04 0.31
N GLU A 60 -0.49 29.39 -0.96
CA GLU A 60 -1.21 30.59 -1.38
C GLU A 60 -2.66 30.57 -0.90
N TYR A 61 -3.32 29.39 -0.96
CA TYR A 61 -4.67 29.24 -0.41
C TYR A 61 -4.67 29.42 1.10
N LEU A 62 -3.75 28.77 1.80
CA LEU A 62 -3.67 28.86 3.26
C LEU A 62 -3.40 30.29 3.73
N LEU A 63 -2.52 31.03 3.03
CA LEU A 63 -2.18 32.42 3.30
C LEU A 63 -3.23 33.44 2.80
N GLY A 64 -4.31 32.98 2.17
CA GLY A 64 -5.38 33.86 1.68
C GLY A 64 -5.04 34.66 0.43
N LYS A 65 -3.99 34.28 -0.29
CA LYS A 65 -3.61 34.90 -1.57
C LYS A 65 -4.48 34.42 -2.74
N THR A 66 -5.16 33.31 -2.57
CA THR A 66 -6.14 32.74 -3.51
C THR A 66 -7.27 32.07 -2.74
N ASP A 67 -8.47 32.08 -3.31
CA ASP A 67 -9.62 31.30 -2.80
C ASP A 67 -9.84 30.02 -3.59
N LYS A 68 -8.99 29.74 -4.61
CA LYS A 68 -9.07 28.51 -5.39
C LYS A 68 -8.57 27.35 -4.56
N TYR A 69 -9.50 26.47 -4.19
CA TYR A 69 -9.23 25.20 -3.57
C TYR A 69 -10.11 24.14 -4.25
N GLU A 70 -9.46 23.12 -4.80
CA GLU A 70 -10.13 21.97 -5.34
C GLU A 70 -9.91 20.80 -4.37
N LYS A 71 -11.00 20.39 -3.71
CA LYS A 71 -10.96 19.21 -2.84
C LYS A 71 -10.51 18.01 -3.68
N PRO A 72 -9.53 17.21 -3.20
CA PRO A 72 -9.11 16.01 -3.91
C PRO A 72 -10.31 15.12 -4.22
N LYS A 73 -10.41 14.66 -5.47
CA LYS A 73 -11.48 13.74 -5.92
C LYS A 73 -11.30 12.31 -5.42
N ILE A 74 -10.46 12.11 -4.41
CA ILE A 74 -10.32 10.81 -3.76
C ILE A 74 -11.65 10.53 -3.08
N SER A 75 -12.39 9.56 -3.60
CA SER A 75 -13.71 9.19 -3.06
C SER A 75 -13.53 8.48 -1.72
N PHE A 76 -13.58 9.24 -0.62
CA PHE A 76 -13.39 8.76 0.73
C PHE A 76 -14.58 7.94 1.29
N LYS A 77 -15.42 7.31 0.47
CA LYS A 77 -16.46 6.42 1.00
C LYS A 77 -15.89 5.27 1.83
N SER A 78 -14.69 4.79 1.46
CA SER A 78 -13.94 3.78 2.21
C SER A 78 -12.88 4.37 3.17
N ALA A 79 -12.60 5.66 3.12
CA ALA A 79 -11.49 6.29 3.82
C ALA A 79 -11.78 6.71 5.28
N ARG A 80 -12.98 6.41 5.81
CA ARG A 80 -13.29 6.74 7.21
C ARG A 80 -12.38 6.02 8.22
N ASP A 81 -11.80 4.89 7.80
CA ASP A 81 -10.91 4.06 8.62
C ASP A 81 -9.42 4.29 8.31
N LEU A 82 -9.09 5.07 7.27
CA LEU A 82 -7.69 5.37 6.92
C LEU A 82 -7.04 6.31 7.93
N ASP A 83 -5.80 5.99 8.28
CA ASP A 83 -4.92 6.88 8.98
C ASP A 83 -4.65 8.16 8.14
N LEU A 84 -4.66 9.32 8.78
CA LEU A 84 -4.37 10.58 8.10
C LEU A 84 -2.95 10.63 7.52
N ASN A 85 -2.02 9.82 8.05
CA ASN A 85 -0.69 9.63 7.46
C ASN A 85 -0.78 8.99 6.06
N VAL A 86 -1.63 7.98 5.89
CA VAL A 86 -1.86 7.34 4.58
C VAL A 86 -2.43 8.36 3.59
N ILE A 87 -3.44 9.11 4.00
CA ILE A 87 -4.07 10.15 3.16
C ILE A 87 -3.06 11.22 2.76
N SER A 88 -2.28 11.70 3.72
CA SER A 88 -1.24 12.70 3.47
C SER A 88 -0.18 12.17 2.49
N HIS A 89 0.23 10.91 2.64
CA HIS A 89 1.21 10.30 1.74
C HIS A 89 0.66 10.13 0.31
N ILE A 90 -0.57 9.66 0.17
CA ILE A 90 -1.27 9.58 -1.14
C ILE A 90 -1.32 10.97 -1.81
N ASN A 91 -1.67 12.00 -1.06
CA ASN A 91 -1.75 13.37 -1.58
C ASN A 91 -0.38 13.85 -2.07
N ARG A 92 0.71 13.59 -1.33
CA ARG A 92 2.08 13.93 -1.75
C ARG A 92 2.46 13.20 -3.03
N LEU A 93 2.29 11.88 -3.09
CA LEU A 93 2.58 11.11 -4.29
C LEU A 93 1.73 11.55 -5.49
N SER A 94 0.45 11.86 -5.26
CA SER A 94 -0.43 12.40 -6.30
C SER A 94 0.03 13.77 -6.82
N SER A 95 0.51 14.65 -5.94
CA SER A 95 1.04 15.96 -6.31
C SER A 95 2.35 15.80 -7.09
N ASN A 96 3.24 14.92 -6.65
CA ASN A 96 4.48 14.61 -7.34
C ASN A 96 4.22 14.06 -8.75
N LEU A 97 3.26 13.16 -8.90
CA LEU A 97 2.83 12.69 -10.24
C LEU A 97 2.36 13.84 -11.12
N THR A 98 1.63 14.81 -10.58
CA THR A 98 1.20 15.98 -11.36
C THR A 98 2.39 16.79 -11.87
N ILE A 99 3.41 16.97 -11.05
CA ILE A 99 4.66 17.66 -11.42
C ILE A 99 5.39 16.87 -12.52
N LEU A 100 5.60 15.57 -12.32
CA LEU A 100 6.31 14.72 -13.27
C LEU A 100 5.58 14.66 -14.63
N ARG A 101 4.26 14.51 -14.62
CA ARG A 101 3.44 14.38 -15.84
C ARG A 101 3.23 15.68 -16.61
N LYS A 102 3.56 16.81 -16.02
CA LYS A 102 3.65 18.09 -16.74
C LYS A 102 4.74 18.06 -17.82
N TYR A 103 5.82 17.36 -17.56
CA TYR A 103 6.99 17.29 -18.45
C TYR A 103 7.06 16.00 -19.28
N GLU A 104 6.54 14.91 -18.75
CA GLU A 104 6.51 13.62 -19.43
C GLU A 104 5.12 12.99 -19.32
N PRO A 105 4.23 13.24 -20.29
CA PRO A 105 2.91 12.62 -20.31
C PRO A 105 3.02 11.10 -20.26
N GLY A 106 2.29 10.46 -19.35
CA GLY A 106 2.27 9.01 -19.21
C GLY A 106 1.75 8.35 -20.48
N LYS A 107 2.40 7.27 -20.90
CA LYS A 107 1.87 6.45 -21.99
C LYS A 107 0.73 5.60 -21.48
N ALA A 108 -0.40 5.61 -22.17
CA ALA A 108 -1.48 4.70 -21.86
C ALA A 108 -1.00 3.25 -22.01
N PHE A 109 -1.22 2.46 -20.95
CA PHE A 109 -1.02 1.03 -21.06
C PHE A 109 -2.29 0.43 -21.67
N ASN A 110 -2.18 -0.01 -22.91
CA ASN A 110 -3.35 -0.31 -23.72
C ASN A 110 -4.03 -1.62 -23.40
N LYS A 111 -3.44 -2.50 -22.59
CA LYS A 111 -4.07 -3.79 -22.31
C LYS A 111 -3.47 -4.50 -21.09
N TYR A 112 -4.12 -4.39 -19.96
CA TYR A 112 -3.92 -5.38 -18.90
C TYR A 112 -4.47 -6.73 -19.37
N PRO A 113 -3.78 -7.84 -19.10
CA PRO A 113 -4.33 -9.15 -19.40
C PRO A 113 -5.62 -9.34 -18.61
N LYS A 114 -6.60 -10.00 -19.23
CA LYS A 114 -7.84 -10.34 -18.53
C LYS A 114 -7.53 -11.34 -17.42
N LEU A 115 -8.11 -11.12 -16.25
CA LEU A 115 -8.12 -12.10 -15.18
C LEU A 115 -8.91 -13.32 -15.64
N ASN A 116 -8.22 -14.41 -15.86
CA ASN A 116 -8.80 -15.71 -16.22
C ASN A 116 -7.91 -16.82 -15.67
N MET A 117 -8.38 -18.07 -15.76
CA MET A 117 -7.66 -19.26 -15.28
C MET A 117 -6.24 -19.43 -15.87
N ASN A 118 -5.94 -18.79 -17.01
CA ASN A 118 -4.62 -18.83 -17.64
C ASN A 118 -3.77 -17.57 -17.36
N PHE A 119 -4.08 -16.81 -16.32
CA PHE A 119 -3.43 -15.51 -16.06
C PHE A 119 -1.92 -15.65 -15.88
N LYS A 120 -1.45 -16.60 -15.05
CA LYS A 120 -0.01 -16.88 -14.87
C LYS A 120 0.65 -17.17 -16.22
N ARG A 121 0.10 -18.11 -16.99
CA ARG A 121 0.61 -18.50 -18.31
C ARG A 121 0.66 -17.32 -19.28
N ASN A 122 -0.37 -16.46 -19.30
CA ASN A 122 -0.42 -15.27 -20.15
C ASN A 122 0.67 -14.26 -19.79
N TRP A 123 1.13 -14.29 -18.54
CA TRP A 123 2.24 -13.47 -18.06
C TRP A 123 3.60 -14.18 -18.18
N GLY A 124 3.65 -15.40 -18.70
CA GLY A 124 4.88 -16.19 -18.79
C GLY A 124 5.43 -16.58 -17.42
N ILE A 125 4.52 -16.79 -16.45
CA ILE A 125 4.84 -17.25 -15.10
C ILE A 125 4.60 -18.75 -15.07
N ASP A 126 5.58 -19.49 -14.58
CA ASP A 126 5.42 -20.91 -14.33
C ASP A 126 4.44 -21.15 -13.19
N GLU A 127 3.54 -22.13 -13.40
CA GLU A 127 2.44 -22.41 -12.49
C GLU A 127 2.90 -22.97 -11.14
N PHE A 128 3.96 -23.77 -11.19
CA PHE A 128 4.50 -24.54 -10.07
C PHE A 128 5.61 -23.80 -9.30
N SER A 129 6.05 -22.67 -9.81
CA SER A 129 7.13 -21.88 -9.19
C SER A 129 6.60 -20.78 -8.28
N PRO A 130 7.34 -20.45 -7.21
CA PRO A 130 7.01 -19.32 -6.36
C PRO A 130 7.05 -18.00 -7.13
N VAL A 131 6.15 -17.09 -6.82
CA VAL A 131 6.04 -15.79 -7.48
C VAL A 131 6.71 -14.70 -6.65
N ASN A 132 7.78 -14.12 -7.17
CA ASN A 132 8.31 -12.88 -6.59
C ASN A 132 7.42 -11.70 -7.01
N MET A 133 6.41 -11.40 -6.18
CA MET A 133 5.40 -10.38 -6.46
C MET A 133 6.00 -9.01 -6.76
N PHE A 134 7.00 -8.61 -6.00
CA PHE A 134 7.69 -7.35 -6.16
C PHE A 134 8.32 -7.18 -7.56
N ASN A 135 9.19 -8.10 -7.94
CA ASN A 135 9.87 -8.04 -9.23
C ASN A 135 8.88 -8.17 -10.39
N LEU A 136 7.89 -9.05 -10.22
CA LEU A 136 6.86 -9.27 -11.23
C LEU A 136 6.08 -7.98 -11.52
N LEU A 137 5.56 -7.32 -10.50
CA LEU A 137 4.74 -6.12 -10.68
C LEU A 137 5.54 -4.97 -11.30
N CYS A 138 6.76 -4.73 -10.82
CA CYS A 138 7.63 -3.69 -11.39
C CYS A 138 7.98 -3.96 -12.86
N TYR A 139 8.10 -5.23 -13.26
CA TYR A 139 8.41 -5.61 -14.64
C TYR A 139 7.17 -5.62 -15.55
N LYS A 140 6.02 -6.11 -15.07
CA LYS A 140 4.83 -6.32 -15.90
C LYS A 140 3.90 -5.12 -15.97
N ILE A 141 3.90 -4.26 -14.95
CA ILE A 141 2.98 -3.12 -14.87
C ILE A 141 3.75 -1.82 -15.11
N PRO A 142 3.65 -1.23 -16.31
CA PRO A 142 4.26 0.06 -16.56
C PRO A 142 3.57 1.16 -15.73
N ASN A 143 4.31 2.22 -15.43
CA ASN A 143 3.86 3.36 -14.64
C ASN A 143 3.39 2.97 -13.21
N LEU A 144 3.80 1.81 -12.69
CA LEU A 144 3.54 1.40 -11.31
C LEU A 144 4.62 1.93 -10.38
N THR A 145 4.19 2.44 -9.24
CA THR A 145 5.04 2.72 -8.07
C THR A 145 4.45 2.00 -6.87
N ILE A 146 5.29 1.33 -6.10
CA ILE A 146 4.91 0.64 -4.87
C ILE A 146 5.65 1.31 -3.73
N SER A 147 4.95 1.63 -2.65
CA SER A 147 5.52 2.27 -1.46
C SER A 147 5.12 1.53 -0.20
N TRP A 148 6.11 1.23 0.64
CA TRP A 148 5.97 0.60 1.95
C TRP A 148 6.16 1.65 3.04
N PHE A 149 5.24 1.66 3.99
CA PHE A 149 5.38 2.42 5.23
C PHE A 149 4.42 1.86 6.30
N PRO A 150 4.70 2.10 7.60
CA PRO A 150 3.83 1.62 8.67
C PRO A 150 2.44 2.26 8.62
N MET A 151 1.40 1.42 8.65
CA MET A 151 0.01 1.84 8.74
C MET A 151 -0.65 1.23 9.98
N LYS A 152 -1.87 1.65 10.33
CA LYS A 152 -2.65 0.98 11.38
C LYS A 152 -2.91 -0.47 10.98
N SER A 153 -2.88 -1.38 11.94
CA SER A 153 -2.95 -2.84 11.70
C SER A 153 -4.18 -3.31 10.92
N ALA A 154 -5.29 -2.56 10.97
CA ALA A 154 -6.50 -2.90 10.24
C ALA A 154 -6.42 -2.62 8.72
N VAL A 155 -5.38 -1.94 8.25
CA VAL A 155 -5.18 -1.62 6.83
C VAL A 155 -3.99 -2.43 6.32
N SER A 156 -4.24 -3.30 5.35
CA SER A 156 -3.17 -4.10 4.72
C SER A 156 -2.48 -3.34 3.60
N GLY A 157 -3.23 -2.64 2.78
CA GLY A 157 -2.74 -1.85 1.69
C GLY A 157 -3.81 -0.96 1.08
N CYS A 158 -3.45 -0.23 0.07
CA CYS A 158 -4.39 0.49 -0.78
C CYS A 158 -3.83 0.71 -2.17
N TYR A 159 -4.72 0.73 -3.14
CA TYR A 159 -4.45 1.02 -4.52
C TYR A 159 -5.01 2.39 -4.92
N PHE A 160 -4.22 3.12 -5.67
CA PHE A 160 -4.58 4.44 -6.16
C PHE A 160 -4.15 4.61 -7.63
N LYS A 161 -5.04 5.13 -8.46
CA LYS A 161 -4.78 5.41 -9.87
C LYS A 161 -4.97 6.88 -10.19
N LYS A 162 -4.02 7.45 -10.92
CA LYS A 162 -4.10 8.81 -11.44
C LYS A 162 -3.69 8.82 -12.90
N ASN A 163 -4.67 9.04 -13.81
CA ASN A 163 -4.48 8.94 -15.26
C ASN A 163 -3.92 7.56 -15.65
N HIS A 164 -2.67 7.51 -16.08
CA HIS A 164 -1.98 6.28 -16.51
C HIS A 164 -1.03 5.72 -15.44
N ASP A 165 -0.92 6.39 -14.30
CA ASP A 165 -0.06 5.97 -13.19
C ASP A 165 -0.85 5.20 -12.16
N SER A 166 -0.22 4.17 -11.63
CA SER A 166 -0.74 3.35 -10.55
C SER A 166 0.20 3.38 -9.37
N ILE A 167 -0.35 3.53 -8.17
CA ILE A 167 0.40 3.46 -6.92
C ILE A 167 -0.25 2.41 -6.04
N ILE A 168 0.57 1.53 -5.49
CA ILE A 168 0.19 0.58 -4.45
C ILE A 168 0.93 0.99 -3.18
N LEU A 169 0.20 1.14 -2.09
CA LEU A 169 0.75 1.35 -0.75
C LEU A 169 0.59 0.08 0.06
N ILE A 170 1.66 -0.36 0.70
CA ILE A 170 1.69 -1.61 1.48
C ILE A 170 2.01 -1.29 2.94
N ASN A 171 1.26 -1.89 3.85
CA ASN A 171 1.54 -1.78 5.28
C ASN A 171 2.79 -2.57 5.65
N SER A 172 3.89 -1.88 5.85
CA SER A 172 5.17 -2.48 6.25
C SER A 172 5.20 -2.99 7.69
N SER A 173 4.18 -2.68 8.52
CA SER A 173 4.05 -3.25 9.87
C SER A 173 3.52 -4.70 9.86
N HIS A 174 3.05 -5.19 8.71
CA HIS A 174 2.64 -6.58 8.56
C HIS A 174 3.83 -7.49 8.24
N SER A 175 3.68 -8.80 8.49
CA SER A 175 4.67 -9.82 8.10
C SER A 175 4.95 -9.79 6.60
N ARG A 176 6.13 -10.27 6.18
CA ARG A 176 6.48 -10.32 4.75
C ARG A 176 5.51 -11.18 3.94
N GLY A 177 5.07 -12.32 4.49
CA GLY A 177 4.04 -13.14 3.85
C GLY A 177 2.74 -12.36 3.63
N ARG A 178 2.29 -11.60 4.64
CA ARG A 178 1.10 -10.75 4.52
C ARG A 178 1.29 -9.64 3.48
N GLN A 179 2.47 -9.04 3.40
CA GLN A 179 2.77 -8.02 2.38
C GLN A 179 2.74 -8.62 0.97
N ASN A 180 3.26 -9.84 0.76
CA ASN A 180 3.18 -10.53 -0.52
C ASN A 180 1.73 -10.83 -0.92
N PHE A 181 0.92 -11.30 0.03
CA PHE A 181 -0.50 -11.51 -0.19
C PHE A 181 -1.21 -10.23 -0.57
N THR A 182 -0.94 -9.14 0.16
CA THR A 182 -1.52 -7.82 -0.13
C THR A 182 -1.12 -7.33 -1.54
N LEU A 183 0.13 -7.53 -1.98
CA LEU A 183 0.54 -7.18 -3.34
C LEU A 183 -0.25 -7.95 -4.41
N ALA A 184 -0.53 -9.23 -4.20
CA ALA A 184 -1.35 -10.02 -5.11
C ALA A 184 -2.82 -9.58 -5.10
N HIS A 185 -3.35 -9.24 -3.93
CA HIS A 185 -4.68 -8.70 -3.75
C HIS A 185 -4.85 -7.33 -4.46
N GLU A 186 -3.91 -6.41 -4.26
CA GLU A 186 -3.92 -5.11 -4.94
C GLU A 186 -3.74 -5.24 -6.46
N LEU A 187 -3.05 -6.27 -6.92
CA LEU A 187 -2.96 -6.60 -8.35
C LEU A 187 -4.34 -6.91 -8.94
N TYR A 188 -5.19 -7.67 -8.23
CA TYR A 188 -6.57 -7.90 -8.67
C TYR A 188 -7.32 -6.59 -8.88
N HIS A 189 -7.29 -5.70 -7.89
CA HIS A 189 -7.94 -4.40 -7.99
C HIS A 189 -7.38 -3.55 -9.12
N LEU A 190 -6.08 -3.58 -9.35
CA LEU A 190 -5.43 -2.86 -10.43
C LEU A 190 -5.91 -3.34 -11.81
N LEU A 191 -6.16 -4.64 -11.96
CA LEU A 191 -6.54 -5.27 -13.22
C LEU A 191 -8.04 -5.16 -13.51
N GLU A 192 -8.89 -5.32 -12.48
CA GLU A 192 -10.35 -5.34 -12.62
C GLU A 192 -10.99 -3.95 -12.45
N ASN A 193 -10.42 -3.09 -11.60
CA ASN A 193 -11.09 -1.86 -11.22
C ASN A 193 -10.85 -0.70 -12.20
N LYS A 194 -11.97 -0.18 -12.68
CA LYS A 194 -12.05 1.12 -13.35
C LYS A 194 -12.06 2.29 -12.35
N ASN A 195 -12.15 2.01 -11.06
CA ASN A 195 -12.21 3.01 -10.00
C ASN A 195 -10.83 3.59 -9.70
N HIS A 196 -10.80 4.89 -9.38
CA HIS A 196 -9.55 5.61 -9.19
C HIS A 196 -8.89 5.36 -7.82
N PHE A 197 -9.56 4.70 -6.88
CA PHE A 197 -9.04 4.47 -5.53
C PHE A 197 -9.77 3.32 -4.82
N VAL A 198 -9.02 2.39 -4.26
CA VAL A 198 -9.52 1.28 -3.44
C VAL A 198 -8.68 1.19 -2.17
N VAL A 199 -9.31 1.02 -1.02
CA VAL A 199 -8.67 0.74 0.26
C VAL A 199 -9.05 -0.65 0.69
N CYS A 200 -8.06 -1.49 0.93
CA CYS A 200 -8.25 -2.83 1.41
C CYS A 200 -8.06 -2.89 2.93
N SER A 201 -9.12 -3.21 3.64
CA SER A 201 -9.10 -3.41 5.08
C SER A 201 -9.74 -4.76 5.43
N GLU A 202 -9.31 -5.38 6.54
CA GLU A 202 -9.83 -6.67 7.01
C GLU A 202 -11.35 -6.67 7.30
N LYS A 203 -12.02 -5.52 7.21
CA LYS A 203 -13.45 -5.35 7.52
C LYS A 203 -14.36 -5.21 6.29
N ASN A 204 -13.82 -5.30 5.10
CA ASN A 204 -14.62 -5.18 3.88
C ASN A 204 -15.15 -6.55 3.46
N ASP A 205 -16.43 -6.82 3.72
CA ASP A 205 -17.17 -8.03 3.26
C ASP A 205 -17.78 -7.85 1.87
N GLU A 206 -17.26 -6.95 1.04
CA GLU A 206 -17.79 -6.75 -0.31
C GLU A 206 -17.34 -7.91 -1.22
N GLU A 207 -18.23 -8.36 -2.09
CA GLU A 207 -18.00 -9.47 -3.05
C GLU A 207 -16.68 -9.30 -3.85
N ASN A 208 -16.28 -8.07 -4.10
CA ASN A 208 -15.06 -7.76 -4.84
C ASN A 208 -13.79 -7.99 -4.01
N GLU A 209 -13.84 -7.80 -2.70
CA GLU A 209 -12.73 -8.10 -1.78
C GLU A 209 -12.54 -9.61 -1.65
N ILE A 210 -13.64 -10.37 -1.57
CA ILE A 210 -13.59 -11.85 -1.55
C ILE A 210 -12.91 -12.37 -2.82
N LYS A 211 -13.29 -11.85 -3.99
CA LYS A 211 -12.66 -12.22 -5.27
C LYS A 211 -11.17 -11.84 -5.33
N ALA A 212 -10.80 -10.71 -4.72
CA ALA A 212 -9.40 -10.30 -4.65
C ALA A 212 -8.58 -11.24 -3.75
N ASP A 213 -9.15 -11.67 -2.62
CA ASP A 213 -8.52 -12.65 -1.72
C ASP A 213 -8.39 -14.03 -2.38
N GLU A 214 -9.44 -14.51 -3.05
CA GLU A 214 -9.40 -15.75 -3.83
C GLU A 214 -8.37 -15.69 -4.96
N PHE A 215 -8.32 -14.56 -5.68
CA PHE A 215 -7.31 -14.34 -6.71
C PHE A 215 -5.90 -14.36 -6.10
N ALA A 216 -5.66 -13.63 -5.03
CA ALA A 216 -4.35 -13.55 -4.38
C ALA A 216 -3.87 -14.92 -3.91
N SER A 217 -4.75 -15.69 -3.27
CA SER A 217 -4.45 -17.05 -2.81
C SER A 217 -4.06 -17.96 -3.98
N ASN A 218 -4.89 -18.01 -5.02
CA ASN A 218 -4.64 -18.85 -6.21
C ASN A 218 -3.47 -18.36 -7.07
N PHE A 219 -3.21 -17.07 -7.09
CA PHE A 219 -2.09 -16.50 -7.82
C PHE A 219 -0.75 -16.83 -7.17
N LEU A 220 -0.66 -16.77 -5.85
CA LEU A 220 0.56 -17.14 -5.13
C LEU A 220 0.79 -18.67 -5.15
N LEU A 221 -0.26 -19.43 -4.93
CA LEU A 221 -0.23 -20.91 -4.92
C LEU A 221 -1.47 -21.44 -5.64
N SER A 222 -1.33 -21.83 -6.89
CA SER A 222 -2.44 -22.43 -7.64
C SER A 222 -2.82 -23.82 -7.10
N GLU A 223 -4.04 -24.25 -7.35
CA GLU A 223 -4.50 -25.59 -6.94
C GLU A 223 -3.59 -26.70 -7.51
N PRO A 224 -3.22 -26.72 -8.80
CA PRO A 224 -2.27 -27.70 -9.32
C PRO A 224 -0.92 -27.67 -8.60
N ALA A 225 -0.39 -26.49 -8.26
CA ALA A 225 0.88 -26.36 -7.55
C ALA A 225 0.79 -26.84 -6.09
N LEU A 226 -0.37 -26.68 -5.44
CA LEU A 226 -0.61 -27.22 -4.10
C LEU A 226 -0.58 -28.75 -4.12
N TYR A 227 -1.30 -29.39 -5.05
CA TYR A 227 -1.28 -30.84 -5.18
C TYR A 227 0.11 -31.39 -5.57
N ASP A 228 0.81 -30.76 -6.50
CA ASP A 228 2.19 -31.12 -6.85
C ASP A 228 3.14 -31.03 -5.65
N PHE A 229 2.98 -29.98 -4.83
CA PHE A 229 3.75 -29.85 -3.59
C PHE A 229 3.43 -30.94 -2.59
N MET A 230 2.15 -31.30 -2.41
CA MET A 230 1.73 -32.40 -1.54
C MET A 230 2.31 -33.72 -1.99
N ASP A 231 2.18 -34.04 -3.28
CA ASP A 231 2.70 -35.30 -3.87
C ASP A 231 4.23 -35.38 -3.75
N SER A 232 4.93 -34.32 -4.11
CA SER A 232 6.38 -34.22 -4.06
C SER A 232 6.96 -34.35 -2.65
N ASN A 233 6.15 -34.04 -1.61
CA ASN A 233 6.56 -34.12 -0.22
C ASN A 233 5.88 -35.26 0.56
N ASN A 234 5.09 -36.12 -0.10
CA ASN A 234 4.33 -37.22 0.48
C ASN A 234 3.43 -36.79 1.64
N ILE A 235 2.71 -35.66 1.45
CA ILE A 235 1.82 -35.10 2.47
C ILE A 235 0.45 -35.75 2.38
N GLU A 236 0.14 -36.66 3.30
CA GLU A 236 -1.21 -37.25 3.47
C GLU A 236 -2.00 -36.44 4.52
N GLU A 237 -1.33 -36.00 5.57
CA GLU A 237 -1.86 -35.09 6.60
C GLU A 237 -0.90 -33.93 6.83
N TRP A 238 -1.43 -32.71 6.94
CA TRP A 238 -0.61 -31.51 7.12
C TRP A 238 -0.06 -31.41 8.54
N SER A 239 1.26 -31.49 8.66
CA SER A 239 1.98 -31.12 9.88
C SER A 239 2.40 -29.64 9.86
N ILE A 240 2.77 -29.12 11.02
CA ILE A 240 3.33 -27.75 11.12
C ILE A 240 4.61 -27.59 10.26
N HIS A 241 5.40 -28.64 10.14
CA HIS A 241 6.60 -28.63 9.32
C HIS A 241 6.26 -28.50 7.82
N ASP A 242 5.23 -29.21 7.34
CA ASP A 242 4.79 -29.14 5.94
C ASP A 242 4.17 -27.78 5.62
N VAL A 243 3.38 -27.23 6.55
CA VAL A 243 2.84 -25.87 6.42
C VAL A 243 3.97 -24.86 6.27
N ILE A 244 4.95 -24.84 7.19
CA ILE A 244 6.07 -23.92 7.14
C ILE A 244 6.90 -24.11 5.86
N LYS A 245 7.16 -25.35 5.46
CA LYS A 245 7.90 -25.66 4.23
C LYS A 245 7.21 -25.11 2.99
N CYS A 246 5.89 -25.26 2.89
CA CYS A 246 5.09 -24.72 1.78
C CYS A 246 5.09 -23.18 1.79
N GLU A 247 4.88 -22.58 2.96
CA GLU A 247 4.89 -21.13 3.13
C GLU A 247 6.24 -20.50 2.77
N GLN A 248 7.33 -21.10 3.20
CA GLN A 248 8.69 -20.65 2.88
C GLN A 248 8.99 -20.77 1.38
N TYR A 249 8.56 -21.85 0.75
CA TYR A 249 8.79 -22.04 -0.68
C TYR A 249 7.99 -21.04 -1.53
N PHE A 250 6.67 -20.93 -1.28
CA PHE A 250 5.80 -20.05 -2.06
C PHE A 250 5.68 -18.62 -1.52
N GLN A 251 6.35 -18.30 -0.39
CA GLN A 251 6.32 -16.97 0.27
C GLN A 251 4.92 -16.55 0.69
N LEU A 252 4.15 -17.47 1.29
CA LEU A 252 2.74 -17.29 1.63
C LEU A 252 2.55 -16.58 2.98
N ASP A 253 1.38 -15.98 3.13
CA ASP A 253 0.88 -15.53 4.43
C ASP A 253 0.30 -16.70 5.23
N HIS A 254 0.80 -16.91 6.43
CA HIS A 254 0.41 -18.02 7.28
C HIS A 254 -1.12 -18.10 7.49
N ARG A 255 -1.75 -17.00 7.91
CA ARG A 255 -3.17 -16.96 8.21
C ARG A 255 -4.04 -17.31 7.00
N ASN A 256 -3.71 -16.75 5.85
CA ASN A 256 -4.44 -17.01 4.62
C ASN A 256 -4.22 -18.45 4.13
N PHE A 257 -3.01 -18.98 4.24
CA PHE A 257 -2.72 -20.33 3.79
C PHE A 257 -3.42 -21.40 4.65
N ILE A 258 -3.32 -21.34 5.99
CA ILE A 258 -4.04 -22.30 6.84
C ILE A 258 -5.56 -22.12 6.75
N GLY A 259 -6.06 -20.88 6.54
CA GLY A 259 -7.48 -20.62 6.25
C GLY A 259 -7.94 -21.32 4.99
N ARG A 260 -7.11 -21.31 3.93
CA ARG A 260 -7.37 -22.03 2.70
C ARG A 260 -7.37 -23.56 2.91
N LEU A 261 -6.36 -24.11 3.59
CA LEU A 261 -6.31 -25.55 3.91
C LEU A 261 -7.55 -26.01 4.67
N TYR A 262 -8.05 -25.18 5.60
CA TYR A 262 -9.27 -25.45 6.34
C TYR A 262 -10.51 -25.38 5.44
N SER A 263 -10.66 -24.34 4.64
CA SER A 263 -11.84 -24.16 3.76
C SER A 263 -11.92 -25.21 2.65
N GLU A 264 -10.78 -25.72 2.18
CA GLU A 264 -10.70 -26.79 1.18
C GLU A 264 -10.77 -28.21 1.80
N GLY A 265 -10.83 -28.31 3.13
CA GLY A 265 -11.01 -29.58 3.85
C GLY A 265 -9.74 -30.39 4.04
N PHE A 266 -8.55 -29.82 3.81
CA PHE A 266 -7.25 -30.46 4.04
C PHE A 266 -6.91 -30.58 5.52
N ILE A 267 -7.46 -29.73 6.38
CA ILE A 267 -7.27 -29.73 7.82
C ILE A 267 -8.61 -29.56 8.55
N THR A 268 -8.71 -30.13 9.76
CA THR A 268 -9.86 -29.99 10.64
C THR A 268 -9.83 -28.66 11.42
N GLY A 269 -10.94 -28.31 12.10
CA GLY A 269 -10.98 -27.11 12.96
C GLY A 269 -10.00 -27.17 14.12
N ASP A 270 -9.77 -28.35 14.70
CA ASP A 270 -8.79 -28.53 15.78
C ASP A 270 -7.35 -28.34 15.26
N GLN A 271 -7.04 -28.90 14.10
CA GLN A 271 -5.75 -28.70 13.42
C GLN A 271 -5.55 -27.22 13.03
N PHE A 272 -6.59 -26.53 12.54
CA PHE A 272 -6.51 -25.11 12.25
C PHE A 272 -6.16 -24.29 13.50
N ALA A 273 -6.79 -24.58 14.64
CA ALA A 273 -6.51 -23.90 15.90
C ALA A 273 -5.07 -24.15 16.37
N GLU A 274 -4.59 -25.40 16.29
CA GLU A 274 -3.23 -25.79 16.63
C GLU A 274 -2.18 -25.14 15.73
N LEU A 275 -2.39 -25.19 14.42
CA LEU A 275 -1.47 -24.63 13.43
C LEU A 275 -1.39 -23.11 13.52
N SER A 276 -2.50 -22.42 13.83
CA SER A 276 -2.56 -20.95 13.96
C SER A 276 -1.67 -20.37 15.05
N PHE A 277 -1.27 -21.17 16.05
CA PHE A 277 -0.61 -20.65 17.24
C PHE A 277 0.90 -20.55 17.06
N ASN A 278 1.45 -19.34 17.28
CA ASN A 278 2.89 -19.08 17.48
C ASN A 278 3.81 -19.57 16.34
N ILE A 279 3.43 -19.28 15.10
CA ILE A 279 4.15 -19.72 13.91
C ILE A 279 5.63 -19.27 13.89
N PHE A 280 5.92 -18.06 14.36
CA PHE A 280 7.28 -17.54 14.43
C PHE A 280 8.22 -18.47 15.21
N ASN A 281 7.84 -18.83 16.44
CA ASN A 281 8.68 -19.70 17.28
C ASN A 281 8.72 -21.15 16.73
N LYS A 282 7.63 -21.61 16.13
CA LYS A 282 7.62 -22.94 15.48
C LYS A 282 8.59 -22.99 14.31
N ALA A 283 8.59 -21.98 13.44
CA ALA A 283 9.54 -21.87 12.34
C ALA A 283 10.99 -21.81 12.83
N ALA A 284 11.26 -20.96 13.83
CA ALA A 284 12.60 -20.87 14.44
C ALA A 284 13.07 -22.19 15.04
N SER A 285 12.20 -22.91 15.77
CA SER A 285 12.56 -24.19 16.38
C SER A 285 12.81 -25.31 15.36
N LEU A 286 12.23 -25.20 14.17
CA LEU A 286 12.46 -26.12 13.05
C LEU A 286 13.63 -25.69 12.14
N GLY A 287 14.32 -24.59 12.49
CA GLY A 287 15.49 -24.11 11.76
C GLY A 287 15.18 -23.30 10.49
N TYR A 288 13.95 -22.86 10.31
CA TYR A 288 13.56 -22.01 9.18
C TYR A 288 13.85 -20.52 9.44
N ASP A 289 14.01 -19.76 8.37
CA ASP A 289 14.08 -18.30 8.41
C ASP A 289 12.72 -17.73 8.88
N THR A 290 12.76 -16.89 9.91
CA THR A 290 11.57 -16.28 10.48
C THR A 290 11.14 -14.99 9.79
N SER A 291 11.92 -14.47 8.85
CA SER A 291 11.67 -13.21 8.17
C SER A 291 10.33 -13.15 7.41
N LEU A 292 9.79 -14.32 7.05
CA LEU A 292 8.45 -14.41 6.40
C LEU A 292 7.32 -14.03 7.37
N TYR A 293 7.50 -14.28 8.66
CA TYR A 293 6.47 -14.19 9.70
C TYR A 293 6.51 -12.88 10.49
N GLU A 294 7.44 -12.01 10.17
CA GLU A 294 7.58 -10.71 10.85
C GLU A 294 7.79 -9.56 9.85
N PRO A 295 7.52 -8.30 10.28
CA PRO A 295 7.85 -7.13 9.49
C PRO A 295 9.37 -6.99 9.34
N ASN A 296 9.82 -6.44 8.21
CA ASN A 296 11.21 -6.02 8.08
C ASN A 296 11.44 -4.74 8.91
N LYS A 297 12.04 -4.88 10.09
CA LYS A 297 12.25 -3.77 11.02
C LYS A 297 13.27 -2.75 10.53
N ASP A 298 14.22 -3.20 9.71
CA ASP A 298 15.33 -2.35 9.23
C ASP A 298 14.94 -1.50 8.01
N ASN A 299 13.87 -1.87 7.32
CA ASN A 299 13.44 -1.18 6.11
C ASN A 299 11.91 -1.10 6.01
N GLN A 300 11.33 -0.29 6.90
CA GLN A 300 9.86 -0.07 6.92
C GLN A 300 9.40 1.02 5.94
N TYR A 301 10.31 1.92 5.55
CA TYR A 301 10.01 3.03 4.64
C TYR A 301 10.80 2.85 3.36
N TYR A 302 10.12 2.47 2.30
CA TYR A 302 10.76 2.17 1.04
C TYR A 302 9.80 2.33 -0.15
N SER A 303 10.32 2.75 -1.29
CA SER A 303 9.52 2.80 -2.53
C SER A 303 10.36 2.33 -3.72
N VAL A 304 9.64 1.77 -4.69
CA VAL A 304 10.22 1.35 -5.97
C VAL A 304 9.24 1.64 -7.10
N GLY A 305 9.72 1.56 -8.31
CA GLY A 305 8.91 1.67 -9.51
C GLY A 305 9.09 2.99 -10.23
N HIS A 306 8.10 3.33 -11.04
CA HIS A 306 8.24 4.24 -12.17
C HIS A 306 8.53 5.70 -11.80
N MET A 307 8.04 6.20 -10.66
CA MET A 307 8.28 7.59 -10.27
C MET A 307 9.76 7.90 -10.05
N ILE A 308 10.57 6.92 -9.65
CA ILE A 308 11.99 7.13 -9.38
C ILE A 308 12.76 7.42 -10.67
N PRO A 309 12.79 6.51 -11.67
CA PRO A 309 13.55 6.75 -12.88
C PRO A 309 13.06 7.97 -13.70
N ILE A 310 11.76 8.28 -13.64
CA ILE A 310 11.25 9.48 -14.31
C ILE A 310 11.73 10.76 -13.61
N THR A 311 11.81 10.76 -12.28
CA THR A 311 12.35 11.89 -11.50
C THR A 311 13.80 12.13 -11.86
N GLU A 312 14.64 11.07 -11.90
CA GLU A 312 16.04 11.16 -12.27
C GLU A 312 16.23 11.63 -13.72
N LYS A 313 15.44 11.07 -14.64
CA LYS A 313 15.46 11.48 -16.05
C LYS A 313 15.18 12.98 -16.20
N LEU A 314 14.07 13.46 -15.60
CA LEU A 314 13.68 14.87 -15.71
C LEU A 314 14.66 15.81 -15.02
N TYR A 315 15.32 15.37 -13.97
CA TYR A 315 16.40 16.13 -13.34
C TYR A 315 17.62 16.23 -14.27
N ASN A 316 18.07 15.14 -14.86
CA ASN A 316 19.19 15.11 -15.81
C ASN A 316 18.90 15.93 -17.09
N GLU A 317 17.63 16.04 -17.47
CA GLU A 317 17.18 16.88 -18.60
C GLU A 317 16.99 18.36 -18.19
N ASN A 318 17.34 18.77 -16.97
CA ASN A 318 17.17 20.11 -16.41
C ASN A 318 15.68 20.60 -16.39
N LYS A 319 14.74 19.68 -16.37
CA LYS A 319 13.28 19.97 -16.24
C LYS A 319 12.81 20.06 -14.79
N LEU A 320 13.56 19.44 -13.87
CA LEU A 320 13.34 19.55 -12.43
C LEU A 320 14.52 20.27 -11.77
N THR A 321 14.20 21.10 -10.79
CA THR A 321 15.23 21.69 -9.92
C THR A 321 15.77 20.63 -8.95
N ARG A 322 16.97 20.86 -8.39
CA ARG A 322 17.54 20.01 -7.34
C ARG A 322 16.59 19.87 -6.14
N GLY A 323 15.93 20.96 -5.75
CA GLY A 323 14.94 20.94 -4.65
C GLY A 323 13.75 20.03 -4.97
N ALA A 324 13.12 20.21 -6.13
CA ALA A 324 11.98 19.38 -6.55
C ALA A 324 12.34 17.88 -6.66
N ARG A 325 13.53 17.55 -7.21
CA ARG A 325 14.05 16.17 -7.23
C ARG A 325 14.17 15.61 -5.80
N LYS A 326 14.81 16.39 -4.92
CA LYS A 326 14.98 15.99 -3.51
C LYS A 326 13.66 15.72 -2.83
N ASP A 327 12.68 16.63 -2.95
CA ASP A 327 11.37 16.52 -2.30
C ASP A 327 10.61 15.28 -2.79
N ILE A 328 10.60 15.01 -4.11
CA ILE A 328 9.97 13.82 -4.68
C ILE A 328 10.62 12.54 -4.16
N LEU A 329 11.96 12.48 -4.10
CA LEU A 329 12.67 11.29 -3.63
C LEU A 329 12.50 11.07 -2.12
N LEU A 330 12.40 12.13 -1.32
CA LEU A 330 12.08 12.04 0.11
C LEU A 330 10.67 11.52 0.34
N ASP A 331 9.68 11.99 -0.43
CA ASP A 331 8.32 11.47 -0.40
C ASP A 331 8.23 10.00 -0.84
N LEU A 332 9.18 9.54 -1.64
CA LEU A 332 9.33 8.13 -2.03
C LEU A 332 10.23 7.33 -1.07
N PHE A 333 10.60 7.88 0.08
CA PHE A 333 11.49 7.24 1.06
C PHE A 333 12.85 6.79 0.49
N ARG A 334 13.37 7.52 -0.51
CA ARG A 334 14.61 7.21 -1.22
C ARG A 334 15.73 8.17 -0.83
N GLN A 335 15.99 8.29 0.50
CA GLN A 335 17.09 9.08 1.03
C GLN A 335 18.46 8.58 0.50
N ASP A 336 18.55 7.29 0.18
CA ASP A 336 19.73 6.60 -0.33
C ASP A 336 20.28 7.18 -1.65
N ILE A 337 19.43 7.83 -2.45
CA ILE A 337 19.81 8.42 -3.74
C ILE A 337 19.60 9.93 -3.83
N VAL A 338 19.27 10.58 -2.71
CA VAL A 338 19.07 12.04 -2.67
C VAL A 338 20.39 12.82 -2.77
N TYR A 339 21.48 12.31 -2.19
CA TYR A 339 22.79 12.97 -2.03
C TYR A 339 23.85 12.42 -2.96
#